data_f599a038c3370ba6de7c296117ac2570
#
_entry.id   f599a038c3370ba6de7c296117ac2570
#
_cell.length_a   1.000
_cell.length_b   1.000
_cell.length_c   1.000
_cell.angle_alpha   90.00
_cell.angle_beta   90.00
_cell.angle_gamma   90.00
#
_symmetry.space_group_name_H-M   'P 1'
#
loop_
_entity.id
_entity.type
_entity.pdbx_description
1 polymer ?
#
loop_
_entity_poly.entity_id
_entity_poly.type
_entity_poly.pdbx_seq_one_letter_code
_entity_poly.pdbx_strand_id
1 'polypeptide(L)'
;MSEARTAIVTGSTSGIGLGIARAFAAQGMNLMLNGFGAPADIEKERQAIIDEFHVKALYSPADMTKPQEITEMVTAAHAQLGAVDVLVNNAGIQFVAPIEEFPPEKWDQILAINLSAAFHAMRAAVPLMKAQKFGRIINIASAHALVASPFKSAYVAAKHGIAGLTKTVALEVAEAGITVNAICPGYVLTPLVEKQIPDTAKARGITEAQVVHDVLLDAQPTKRFVTVEEIGALAVFLTTPLAGSITGAILSIDGGWTAH
;
A
#
# COMPACT_ATOMS: atom_id res chain seq x y z
N MET A 1 16.30 4.45 26.34
CA MET A 1 15.67 3.58 25.30
C MET A 1 15.15 4.52 24.25
N SER A 2 15.49 4.39 22.97
CA SER A 2 14.88 5.19 21.92
C SER A 2 13.36 4.89 21.90
N GLU A 3 12.53 5.91 21.77
CA GLU A 3 11.09 5.72 21.63
C GLU A 3 10.82 4.84 20.39
N ALA A 4 9.80 3.96 20.52
CA ALA A 4 9.41 3.10 19.41
C ALA A 4 8.89 3.97 18.26
N ARG A 5 9.33 3.71 17.03
CA ARG A 5 8.83 4.39 15.83
C ARG A 5 7.35 4.14 15.62
N THR A 6 6.69 5.06 14.94
CA THR A 6 5.27 4.97 14.61
C THR A 6 5.07 4.90 13.09
N ALA A 7 4.30 3.93 12.66
CA ALA A 7 3.89 3.76 11.27
C ALA A 7 2.38 3.92 11.09
N ILE A 8 1.98 4.67 10.07
CA ILE A 8 0.61 4.72 9.56
C ILE A 8 0.53 3.85 8.32
N VAL A 9 -0.41 2.90 8.26
CA VAL A 9 -0.61 2.04 7.10
C VAL A 9 -2.07 2.13 6.66
N THR A 10 -2.33 2.75 5.50
CA THR A 10 -3.69 2.84 4.97
C THR A 10 -4.11 1.54 4.30
N GLY A 11 -5.40 1.17 4.42
CA GLY A 11 -5.90 -0.10 3.89
C GLY A 11 -5.26 -1.33 4.54
N SER A 12 -5.01 -1.28 5.85
CA SER A 12 -4.27 -2.31 6.60
C SER A 12 -5.14 -3.28 7.42
N THR A 13 -6.44 -3.34 7.12
CA THR A 13 -7.34 -4.32 7.73
C THR A 13 -7.30 -5.69 7.06
N SER A 14 -6.60 -5.82 5.92
CA SER A 14 -6.44 -7.08 5.18
C SER A 14 -5.28 -7.01 4.17
N GLY A 15 -4.95 -8.15 3.56
CA GLY A 15 -4.06 -8.26 2.40
C GLY A 15 -2.68 -7.63 2.59
N ILE A 16 -2.20 -6.92 1.58
CA ILE A 16 -0.85 -6.33 1.57
C ILE A 16 -0.66 -5.34 2.74
N GLY A 17 -1.64 -4.49 2.99
CA GLY A 17 -1.54 -3.50 4.07
C GLY A 17 -1.41 -4.13 5.45
N LEU A 18 -2.17 -5.20 5.72
CA LEU A 18 -2.06 -5.95 6.97
C LEU A 18 -0.70 -6.66 7.08
N GLY A 19 -0.22 -7.27 5.99
CA GLY A 19 1.11 -7.89 5.97
C GLY A 19 2.23 -6.89 6.28
N ILE A 20 2.18 -5.68 5.69
CA ILE A 20 3.14 -4.61 5.99
C ILE A 20 3.02 -4.15 7.46
N ALA A 21 1.79 -3.97 7.97
CA ALA A 21 1.56 -3.58 9.36
C ALA A 21 2.15 -4.59 10.34
N ARG A 22 1.92 -5.89 10.12
CA ARG A 22 2.51 -6.97 10.94
C ARG A 22 4.04 -6.99 10.83
N ALA A 23 4.60 -6.79 9.63
CA ALA A 23 6.04 -6.71 9.44
C ALA A 23 6.67 -5.54 10.22
N PHE A 24 6.01 -4.39 10.29
CA PHE A 24 6.46 -3.25 11.10
C PHE A 24 6.30 -3.50 12.60
N ALA A 25 5.18 -4.11 13.02
CA ALA A 25 4.98 -4.51 14.42
C ALA A 25 6.08 -5.47 14.90
N ALA A 26 6.50 -6.42 14.06
CA ALA A 26 7.62 -7.32 14.33
C ALA A 26 8.98 -6.60 14.51
N GLN A 27 9.10 -5.36 14.01
CA GLN A 27 10.25 -4.48 14.26
C GLN A 27 10.04 -3.56 15.49
N GLY A 28 8.98 -3.76 16.27
CA GLY A 28 8.68 -2.97 17.45
C GLY A 28 8.08 -1.59 17.15
N MET A 29 7.53 -1.36 15.95
CA MET A 29 6.89 -0.10 15.61
C MET A 29 5.46 -0.05 16.15
N ASN A 30 5.05 1.10 16.68
CA ASN A 30 3.65 1.40 16.96
C ASN A 30 2.89 1.64 15.65
N LEU A 31 1.60 1.33 15.63
CA LEU A 31 0.80 1.36 14.41
C LEU A 31 -0.45 2.21 14.52
N MET A 32 -0.73 2.98 13.47
CA MET A 32 -2.08 3.44 13.13
C MET A 32 -2.58 2.62 11.95
N LEU A 33 -3.53 1.73 12.22
CA LEU A 33 -4.22 0.94 11.21
C LEU A 33 -5.37 1.75 10.61
N ASN A 34 -5.69 1.49 9.35
CA ASN A 34 -6.84 2.09 8.66
C ASN A 34 -7.41 1.10 7.65
N GLY A 35 -8.67 1.18 7.36
CA GLY A 35 -9.36 0.38 6.34
C GLY A 35 -10.81 0.13 6.72
N PHE A 36 -11.48 -0.65 5.89
CA PHE A 36 -12.86 -1.03 6.11
C PHE A 36 -12.98 -2.52 6.42
N GLY A 37 -14.08 -2.90 7.06
CA GLY A 37 -14.40 -4.27 7.40
C GLY A 37 -15.43 -4.33 8.51
N ALA A 38 -15.80 -5.55 8.95
CA ALA A 38 -16.64 -5.70 10.13
C ALA A 38 -15.87 -5.23 11.38
N PRO A 39 -16.45 -4.39 12.24
CA PRO A 39 -15.74 -3.87 13.41
C PRO A 39 -15.11 -4.95 14.30
N ALA A 40 -15.78 -6.09 14.47
CA ALA A 40 -15.26 -7.20 15.26
C ALA A 40 -14.01 -7.84 14.64
N ASP A 41 -13.94 -7.95 13.31
CA ASP A 41 -12.78 -8.53 12.62
C ASP A 41 -11.59 -7.56 12.68
N ILE A 42 -11.84 -6.28 12.50
CA ILE A 42 -10.80 -5.25 12.62
C ILE A 42 -10.21 -5.23 14.04
N GLU A 43 -11.07 -5.26 15.06
CA GLU A 43 -10.62 -5.27 16.45
C GLU A 43 -9.85 -6.55 16.78
N LYS A 44 -10.30 -7.70 16.27
CA LYS A 44 -9.58 -8.98 16.41
C LYS A 44 -8.16 -8.91 15.83
N GLU A 45 -8.00 -8.39 14.61
CA GLU A 45 -6.69 -8.25 13.99
C GLU A 45 -5.81 -7.25 14.73
N ARG A 46 -6.38 -6.11 15.15
CA ARG A 46 -5.67 -5.11 15.95
C ARG A 46 -5.16 -5.70 17.26
N GLN A 47 -6.02 -6.44 17.98
CA GLN A 47 -5.65 -7.07 19.25
C GLN A 47 -4.62 -8.17 19.05
N ALA A 48 -4.73 -8.97 17.98
CA ALA A 48 -3.75 -10.01 17.63
C ALA A 48 -2.34 -9.41 17.42
N ILE A 49 -2.26 -8.24 16.75
CA ILE A 49 -0.97 -7.54 16.59
C ILE A 49 -0.40 -7.09 17.95
N ILE A 50 -1.23 -6.55 18.83
CA ILE A 50 -0.80 -6.11 20.16
C ILE A 50 -0.29 -7.30 20.99
N ASP A 51 -1.03 -8.40 20.99
CA ASP A 51 -0.72 -9.58 21.80
C ASP A 51 0.55 -10.28 21.30
N GLU A 52 0.75 -10.34 19.97
CA GLU A 52 1.90 -11.03 19.37
C GLU A 52 3.20 -10.20 19.45
N PHE A 53 3.11 -8.88 19.19
CA PHE A 53 4.31 -8.05 19.04
C PHE A 53 4.57 -7.08 20.19
N HIS A 54 3.63 -6.96 21.14
CA HIS A 54 3.72 -6.07 22.31
C HIS A 54 3.93 -4.58 21.95
N VAL A 55 3.34 -4.14 20.85
CA VAL A 55 3.35 -2.75 20.38
C VAL A 55 2.00 -2.07 20.61
N LYS A 56 1.95 -0.74 20.51
CA LYS A 56 0.68 -0.02 20.45
C LYS A 56 0.12 -0.09 19.05
N ALA A 57 -1.13 -0.50 18.90
CA ALA A 57 -1.85 -0.45 17.65
C ALA A 57 -3.19 0.27 17.83
N LEU A 58 -3.38 1.35 17.11
CA LEU A 58 -4.62 2.11 17.02
C LEU A 58 -5.30 1.84 15.69
N TYR A 59 -6.59 2.16 15.60
CA TYR A 59 -7.35 2.06 14.37
C TYR A 59 -8.08 3.37 14.08
N SER A 60 -8.07 3.79 12.81
CA SER A 60 -8.83 4.92 12.29
C SER A 60 -9.78 4.45 11.19
N PRO A 61 -11.08 4.73 11.28
CA PRO A 61 -12.07 4.43 10.25
C PRO A 61 -12.07 5.45 9.09
N ALA A 62 -11.06 6.31 8.98
CA ALA A 62 -10.99 7.38 8.00
C ALA A 62 -11.29 6.89 6.58
N ASP A 63 -12.22 7.54 5.90
CA ASP A 63 -12.54 7.31 4.50
C ASP A 63 -11.50 7.97 3.60
N MET A 64 -10.80 7.17 2.82
CA MET A 64 -9.75 7.64 1.91
C MET A 64 -10.26 8.51 0.75
N THR A 65 -11.56 8.65 0.58
CA THR A 65 -12.15 9.65 -0.33
C THR A 65 -12.30 11.04 0.30
N LYS A 66 -12.07 11.16 1.61
CA LYS A 66 -12.31 12.39 2.38
C LYS A 66 -11.02 13.00 2.92
N PRO A 67 -10.51 14.08 2.31
CA PRO A 67 -9.24 14.72 2.69
C PRO A 67 -9.14 15.10 4.17
N GLN A 68 -10.27 15.53 4.76
CA GLN A 68 -10.32 15.94 6.15
C GLN A 68 -10.11 14.75 7.10
N GLU A 69 -10.78 13.61 6.86
CA GLU A 69 -10.64 12.42 7.68
C GLU A 69 -9.20 11.84 7.60
N ILE A 70 -8.56 11.92 6.42
CA ILE A 70 -7.15 11.53 6.23
C ILE A 70 -6.23 12.41 7.10
N THR A 71 -6.45 13.73 7.09
CA THR A 71 -5.65 14.66 7.90
C THR A 71 -5.84 14.40 9.40
N GLU A 72 -7.07 14.15 9.83
CA GLU A 72 -7.40 13.82 11.23
C GLU A 72 -6.75 12.52 11.67
N MET A 73 -6.73 11.48 10.82
CA MET A 73 -6.02 10.22 11.10
C MET A 73 -4.52 10.45 11.33
N VAL A 74 -3.85 11.22 10.48
CA VAL A 74 -2.41 11.51 10.62
C VAL A 74 -2.16 12.31 11.90
N THR A 75 -2.99 13.30 12.20
CA THR A 75 -2.90 14.11 13.41
C THR A 75 -3.12 13.26 14.66
N ALA A 76 -4.10 12.37 14.65
CA ALA A 76 -4.40 11.46 15.75
C ALA A 76 -3.25 10.48 16.01
N ALA A 77 -2.62 9.96 14.95
CA ALA A 77 -1.44 9.10 15.08
C ALA A 77 -0.29 9.85 15.79
N HIS A 78 0.02 11.07 15.36
CA HIS A 78 1.03 11.90 16.01
C HIS A 78 0.71 12.17 17.48
N ALA A 79 -0.51 12.59 17.78
CA ALA A 79 -0.93 12.96 19.13
C ALA A 79 -0.95 11.78 20.12
N GLN A 80 -1.35 10.59 19.67
CA GLN A 80 -1.55 9.43 20.54
C GLN A 80 -0.36 8.47 20.59
N LEU A 81 0.45 8.42 19.52
CA LEU A 81 1.62 7.53 19.40
C LEU A 81 2.96 8.29 19.47
N GLY A 82 2.92 9.63 19.55
CA GLY A 82 4.09 10.50 19.79
C GLY A 82 4.82 10.97 18.55
N ALA A 83 4.74 10.22 17.43
CA ALA A 83 5.43 10.55 16.19
C ALA A 83 4.67 10.04 14.94
N VAL A 84 5.12 10.46 13.77
CA VAL A 84 4.78 9.84 12.47
C VAL A 84 6.10 9.62 11.73
N ASP A 85 6.71 8.45 11.93
CA ASP A 85 8.01 8.12 11.34
C ASP A 85 7.87 7.48 9.96
N VAL A 86 6.83 6.67 9.78
CA VAL A 86 6.58 5.92 8.54
C VAL A 86 5.15 6.16 8.10
N LEU A 87 4.96 6.46 6.82
CA LEU A 87 3.65 6.50 6.16
C LEU A 87 3.62 5.53 4.99
N VAL A 88 2.70 4.56 5.03
CA VAL A 88 2.45 3.65 3.93
C VAL A 88 1.09 3.97 3.30
N ASN A 89 1.11 4.48 2.08
CA ASN A 89 -0.07 4.69 1.26
C ASN A 89 -0.35 3.40 0.48
N ASN A 90 -1.19 2.53 1.07
CA ASN A 90 -1.52 1.23 0.50
C ASN A 90 -2.99 1.12 0.09
N ALA A 91 -3.91 1.88 0.68
CA ALA A 91 -5.32 1.83 0.33
C ALA A 91 -5.54 1.94 -1.18
N GLY A 92 -6.38 1.08 -1.73
CA GLY A 92 -6.64 1.07 -3.16
C GLY A 92 -7.80 0.15 -3.53
N ILE A 93 -8.46 0.52 -4.62
CA ILE A 93 -9.57 -0.23 -5.24
C ILE A 93 -9.33 -0.38 -6.73
N GLN A 94 -10.03 -1.32 -7.34
CA GLN A 94 -9.97 -1.55 -8.79
C GLN A 94 -11.38 -1.80 -9.33
N PHE A 95 -11.58 -1.36 -10.58
CA PHE A 95 -12.73 -1.70 -11.40
C PHE A 95 -12.22 -1.99 -12.82
N VAL A 96 -12.91 -2.90 -13.54
CA VAL A 96 -12.50 -3.38 -14.87
C VAL A 96 -13.69 -3.20 -15.82
N ALA A 97 -13.50 -2.41 -16.87
CA ALA A 97 -14.46 -2.22 -17.96
C ALA A 97 -13.76 -1.65 -19.19
N PRO A 98 -14.30 -1.83 -20.41
CA PRO A 98 -13.93 -1.08 -21.60
C PRO A 98 -14.02 0.43 -21.34
N ILE A 99 -13.20 1.24 -22.04
CA ILE A 99 -13.13 2.68 -21.78
C ILE A 99 -14.47 3.38 -22.00
N GLU A 100 -15.21 2.96 -23.05
CA GLU A 100 -16.52 3.49 -23.42
C GLU A 100 -17.65 3.11 -22.45
N GLU A 101 -17.47 2.04 -21.67
CA GLU A 101 -18.41 1.54 -20.66
C GLU A 101 -17.96 1.83 -19.23
N PHE A 102 -16.80 2.49 -19.06
CA PHE A 102 -16.24 2.73 -17.73
C PHE A 102 -17.06 3.78 -16.97
N PRO A 103 -17.70 3.44 -15.83
CA PRO A 103 -18.57 4.39 -15.12
C PRO A 103 -17.75 5.57 -14.57
N PRO A 104 -18.16 6.84 -14.86
CA PRO A 104 -17.43 8.02 -14.38
C PRO A 104 -17.25 8.05 -12.85
N GLU A 105 -18.27 7.63 -12.11
CA GLU A 105 -18.19 7.57 -10.64
C GLU A 105 -17.13 6.55 -10.13
N LYS A 106 -16.88 5.47 -10.88
CA LYS A 106 -15.81 4.52 -10.57
C LYS A 106 -14.44 5.09 -10.90
N TRP A 107 -14.34 5.86 -11.98
CA TRP A 107 -13.14 6.61 -12.31
C TRP A 107 -12.77 7.58 -11.18
N ASP A 108 -13.70 8.43 -10.78
CA ASP A 108 -13.48 9.43 -9.73
C ASP A 108 -13.13 8.77 -8.39
N GLN A 109 -13.84 7.70 -8.03
CA GLN A 109 -13.57 6.96 -6.80
C GLN A 109 -12.17 6.32 -6.79
N ILE A 110 -11.75 5.73 -7.91
CA ILE A 110 -10.41 5.12 -8.02
C ILE A 110 -9.32 6.19 -7.92
N LEU A 111 -9.46 7.33 -8.61
CA LEU A 111 -8.50 8.42 -8.49
C LEU A 111 -8.46 9.00 -7.07
N ALA A 112 -9.62 9.16 -6.43
CA ALA A 112 -9.69 9.66 -5.06
C ALA A 112 -8.91 8.75 -4.09
N ILE A 113 -9.14 7.44 -4.13
CA ILE A 113 -8.55 6.49 -3.18
C ILE A 113 -7.10 6.14 -3.56
N ASN A 114 -6.84 5.82 -4.85
CA ASN A 114 -5.53 5.26 -5.23
C ASN A 114 -4.47 6.34 -5.48
N LEU A 115 -4.85 7.62 -5.64
CA LEU A 115 -3.92 8.71 -5.93
C LEU A 115 -4.09 9.88 -4.96
N SER A 116 -5.28 10.49 -4.91
CA SER A 116 -5.49 11.72 -4.14
C SER A 116 -5.33 11.48 -2.63
N ALA A 117 -5.74 10.32 -2.12
CA ALA A 117 -5.55 9.97 -0.71
C ALA A 117 -4.08 9.99 -0.29
N ALA A 118 -3.18 9.45 -1.14
CA ALA A 118 -1.74 9.47 -0.87
C ALA A 118 -1.21 10.90 -0.83
N PHE A 119 -1.65 11.77 -1.74
CA PHE A 119 -1.31 13.19 -1.69
C PHE A 119 -1.76 13.84 -0.37
N HIS A 120 -3.00 13.63 0.06
CA HIS A 120 -3.53 14.20 1.30
C HIS A 120 -2.81 13.68 2.55
N ALA A 121 -2.51 12.37 2.59
CA ALA A 121 -1.76 11.78 3.69
C ALA A 121 -0.32 12.31 3.77
N MET A 122 0.38 12.42 2.63
CA MET A 122 1.72 13.01 2.57
C MET A 122 1.69 14.49 2.96
N ARG A 123 0.71 15.27 2.46
CA ARG A 123 0.53 16.69 2.84
C ARG A 123 0.40 16.88 4.35
N ALA A 124 -0.28 15.97 5.04
CA ALA A 124 -0.45 16.01 6.49
C ALA A 124 0.81 15.51 7.25
N ALA A 125 1.47 14.47 6.76
CA ALA A 125 2.61 13.84 7.44
C ALA A 125 3.94 14.60 7.26
N VAL A 126 4.21 15.15 6.06
CA VAL A 126 5.49 15.80 5.74
C VAL A 126 5.87 16.92 6.71
N PRO A 127 4.99 17.84 7.13
CA PRO A 127 5.36 18.85 8.14
C PRO A 127 5.84 18.26 9.47
N LEU A 128 5.21 17.17 9.93
CA LEU A 128 5.59 16.46 11.16
C LEU A 128 6.96 15.78 10.99
N MET A 129 7.16 15.09 9.86
CA MET A 129 8.43 14.45 9.52
C MET A 129 9.57 15.47 9.37
N LYS A 130 9.31 16.66 8.80
CA LYS A 130 10.30 17.74 8.71
C LYS A 130 10.70 18.27 10.08
N ALA A 131 9.74 18.44 11.01
CA ALA A 131 10.01 18.89 12.36
C ALA A 131 10.94 17.94 13.13
N GLN A 132 10.77 16.63 12.96
CA GLN A 132 11.61 15.60 13.58
C GLN A 132 12.87 15.24 12.78
N LYS A 133 13.06 15.81 11.56
CA LYS A 133 14.18 15.54 10.63
C LYS A 133 14.32 14.06 10.27
N PHE A 134 13.23 13.35 10.22
CA PHE A 134 13.14 11.95 9.85
C PHE A 134 11.78 11.61 9.27
N GLY A 135 11.75 10.83 8.21
CA GLY A 135 10.51 10.29 7.65
C GLY A 135 10.79 9.22 6.60
N ARG A 136 9.87 8.27 6.50
CA ARG A 136 9.88 7.22 5.47
C ARG A 136 8.49 7.11 4.87
N ILE A 137 8.34 7.47 3.61
CA ILE A 137 7.08 7.40 2.89
C ILE A 137 7.19 6.27 1.86
N ILE A 138 6.27 5.33 1.92
CA ILE A 138 6.20 4.19 1.02
C ILE A 138 4.83 4.18 0.35
N ASN A 139 4.81 4.32 -0.95
CA ASN A 139 3.60 4.25 -1.76
C ASN A 139 3.48 2.85 -2.35
N ILE A 140 2.41 2.12 -2.04
CA ILE A 140 2.13 0.83 -2.69
C ILE A 140 1.48 1.12 -4.04
N ALA A 141 2.31 1.07 -5.07
CA ALA A 141 1.89 1.23 -6.44
C ALA A 141 1.38 -0.10 -7.04
N SER A 142 1.98 -0.56 -8.12
CA SER A 142 1.71 -1.82 -8.82
C SER A 142 2.71 -1.94 -9.98
N ALA A 143 2.90 -3.09 -10.56
CA ALA A 143 3.48 -3.23 -11.91
C ALA A 143 2.79 -2.28 -12.90
N HIS A 144 1.48 -2.00 -12.71
CA HIS A 144 0.72 -1.02 -13.49
C HIS A 144 1.11 0.46 -13.26
N ALA A 145 2.14 0.74 -12.51
CA ALA A 145 2.79 2.05 -12.48
C ALA A 145 3.89 2.19 -13.55
N LEU A 146 4.26 1.08 -14.18
CA LEU A 146 5.34 0.96 -15.16
C LEU A 146 4.84 0.45 -16.52
N VAL A 147 3.81 -0.41 -16.52
CA VAL A 147 3.16 -0.95 -17.72
C VAL A 147 1.65 -0.82 -17.62
N ALA A 148 0.94 -1.05 -18.72
CA ALA A 148 -0.52 -0.99 -18.76
C ALA A 148 -1.15 -2.37 -18.99
N SER A 149 -2.44 -2.48 -18.67
CA SER A 149 -3.30 -3.58 -19.10
C SER A 149 -4.63 -3.02 -19.59
N PRO A 150 -5.27 -3.65 -20.57
CA PRO A 150 -6.57 -3.22 -21.05
C PRO A 150 -7.62 -3.28 -19.94
N PHE A 151 -8.68 -2.48 -20.09
CA PHE A 151 -9.85 -2.45 -19.22
C PHE A 151 -9.63 -1.93 -17.78
N LYS A 152 -8.45 -1.34 -17.49
CA LYS A 152 -8.07 -0.84 -16.17
C LYS A 152 -7.70 0.64 -16.21
N SER A 153 -8.36 1.44 -17.04
CA SER A 153 -7.98 2.84 -17.34
C SER A 153 -7.73 3.69 -16.09
N ALA A 154 -8.69 3.76 -15.16
CA ALA A 154 -8.56 4.56 -13.94
C ALA A 154 -7.45 4.04 -13.02
N TYR A 155 -7.35 2.71 -12.87
CA TYR A 155 -6.33 2.10 -12.01
C TYR A 155 -4.92 2.35 -12.54
N VAL A 156 -4.70 2.13 -13.83
CA VAL A 156 -3.40 2.38 -14.49
C VAL A 156 -3.03 3.86 -14.40
N ALA A 157 -3.98 4.77 -14.69
CA ALA A 157 -3.76 6.20 -14.56
C ALA A 157 -3.35 6.60 -13.13
N ALA A 158 -4.08 6.11 -12.11
CA ALA A 158 -3.77 6.37 -10.71
C ALA A 158 -2.39 5.84 -10.31
N LYS A 159 -2.04 4.61 -10.73
CA LYS A 159 -0.76 3.99 -10.37
C LYS A 159 0.44 4.64 -11.07
N HIS A 160 0.30 5.10 -12.31
CA HIS A 160 1.29 5.96 -12.96
C HIS A 160 1.40 7.33 -12.24
N GLY A 161 0.27 7.91 -11.84
CA GLY A 161 0.24 9.14 -11.04
C GLY A 161 0.98 9.01 -9.72
N ILE A 162 0.85 7.88 -9.01
CA ILE A 162 1.61 7.59 -7.78
C ILE A 162 3.12 7.57 -8.03
N ALA A 163 3.58 7.00 -9.15
CA ALA A 163 5.00 7.00 -9.49
C ALA A 163 5.52 8.43 -9.71
N GLY A 164 4.76 9.28 -10.40
CA GLY A 164 5.06 10.70 -10.56
C GLY A 164 5.11 11.45 -9.23
N LEU A 165 4.07 11.27 -8.40
CA LEU A 165 3.97 11.88 -7.07
C LEU A 165 5.11 11.46 -6.15
N THR A 166 5.51 10.17 -6.17
CA THR A 166 6.65 9.64 -5.43
C THR A 166 7.94 10.40 -5.75
N LYS A 167 8.23 10.57 -7.03
CA LYS A 167 9.45 11.27 -7.50
C LYS A 167 9.44 12.73 -7.11
N THR A 168 8.33 13.42 -7.32
CA THR A 168 8.19 14.84 -7.00
C THR A 168 8.39 15.11 -5.52
N VAL A 169 7.65 14.41 -4.66
CA VAL A 169 7.75 14.62 -3.20
C VAL A 169 9.13 14.21 -2.68
N ALA A 170 9.76 13.15 -3.24
CA ALA A 170 11.12 12.77 -2.88
C ALA A 170 12.13 13.92 -3.06
N LEU A 171 12.03 14.67 -4.16
CA LEU A 171 12.89 15.83 -4.42
C LEU A 171 12.60 16.99 -3.46
N GLU A 172 11.33 17.24 -3.14
CA GLU A 172 10.93 18.34 -2.25
C GLU A 172 11.38 18.16 -0.79
N VAL A 173 11.61 16.91 -0.36
CA VAL A 173 11.93 16.58 1.04
C VAL A 173 13.33 15.99 1.23
N ALA A 174 14.16 15.94 0.19
CA ALA A 174 15.45 15.26 0.18
C ALA A 174 16.39 15.77 1.30
N GLU A 175 16.44 17.08 1.52
CA GLU A 175 17.31 17.69 2.54
C GLU A 175 16.71 17.61 3.96
N ALA A 176 15.48 17.14 4.10
CA ALA A 176 14.79 17.05 5.40
C ALA A 176 14.98 15.71 6.14
N GLY A 177 15.83 14.81 5.62
CA GLY A 177 16.01 13.48 6.19
C GLY A 177 14.85 12.51 5.90
N ILE A 178 14.02 12.84 4.89
CA ILE A 178 12.84 12.06 4.51
C ILE A 178 13.10 11.37 3.18
N THR A 179 12.73 10.09 3.08
CA THR A 179 12.74 9.36 1.80
C THR A 179 11.32 9.02 1.38
N VAL A 180 11.09 9.04 0.06
CA VAL A 180 9.78 8.70 -0.54
C VAL A 180 10.01 7.71 -1.67
N ASN A 181 9.47 6.50 -1.56
CA ASN A 181 9.65 5.43 -2.53
C ASN A 181 8.31 4.76 -2.86
N ALA A 182 8.23 4.13 -4.02
CA ALA A 182 7.11 3.29 -4.40
C ALA A 182 7.55 1.82 -4.49
N ILE A 183 6.73 0.92 -3.95
CA ILE A 183 6.82 -0.52 -4.18
C ILE A 183 5.78 -0.88 -5.23
N CYS A 184 6.18 -1.62 -6.26
CA CYS A 184 5.37 -2.03 -7.39
C CYS A 184 5.20 -3.55 -7.41
N PRO A 185 4.22 -4.10 -6.66
CA PRO A 185 3.96 -5.53 -6.70
C PRO A 185 3.39 -5.97 -8.05
N GLY A 186 3.74 -7.20 -8.45
CA GLY A 186 2.98 -7.96 -9.43
C GLY A 186 1.68 -8.52 -8.84
N TYR A 187 1.27 -9.70 -9.28
CA TYR A 187 0.14 -10.40 -8.70
C TYR A 187 0.50 -10.95 -7.31
N VAL A 188 -0.31 -10.58 -6.34
CA VAL A 188 -0.21 -11.03 -4.93
C VAL A 188 -1.39 -11.94 -4.63
N LEU A 189 -1.14 -13.10 -4.06
CA LEU A 189 -2.21 -13.99 -3.61
C LEU A 189 -2.87 -13.37 -2.36
N THR A 190 -3.99 -12.73 -2.59
CA THR A 190 -4.85 -12.19 -1.53
C THR A 190 -6.12 -13.04 -1.43
N PRO A 191 -6.86 -13.01 -0.31
CA PRO A 191 -8.13 -13.73 -0.19
C PRO A 191 -9.14 -13.39 -1.31
N LEU A 192 -9.06 -12.17 -1.86
CA LEU A 192 -9.89 -11.77 -3.00
C LEU A 192 -9.50 -12.50 -4.29
N VAL A 193 -8.20 -12.60 -4.57
CA VAL A 193 -7.68 -13.30 -5.76
C VAL A 193 -7.93 -14.80 -5.66
N GLU A 194 -7.67 -15.38 -4.48
CA GLU A 194 -7.87 -16.80 -4.21
C GLU A 194 -9.30 -17.24 -4.46
N LYS A 195 -10.28 -16.46 -4.01
CA LYS A 195 -11.72 -16.75 -4.24
C LYS A 195 -12.13 -16.70 -5.71
N GLN A 196 -11.40 -15.99 -6.57
CA GLN A 196 -11.72 -15.89 -8.00
C GLN A 196 -11.23 -17.08 -8.83
N ILE A 197 -10.28 -17.86 -8.32
CA ILE A 197 -9.64 -18.96 -9.07
C ILE A 197 -10.66 -20.05 -9.46
N PRO A 198 -11.48 -20.60 -8.53
CA PRO A 198 -12.44 -21.65 -8.88
C PRO A 198 -13.50 -21.19 -9.90
N ASP A 199 -14.03 -19.98 -9.74
CA ASP A 199 -15.05 -19.44 -10.64
C ASP A 199 -14.48 -19.21 -12.04
N THR A 200 -13.23 -18.73 -12.14
CA THR A 200 -12.52 -18.55 -13.41
C THR A 200 -12.25 -19.89 -14.09
N ALA A 201 -11.84 -20.91 -13.33
CA ALA A 201 -11.62 -22.26 -13.82
C ALA A 201 -12.90 -22.84 -14.46
N LYS A 202 -14.00 -22.72 -13.74
CA LYS A 202 -15.32 -23.17 -14.22
C LYS A 202 -15.78 -22.41 -15.48
N ALA A 203 -15.65 -21.09 -15.48
CA ALA A 203 -16.07 -20.24 -16.61
C ALA A 203 -15.28 -20.50 -17.89
N ARG A 204 -13.99 -20.86 -17.76
CA ARG A 204 -13.09 -21.12 -18.91
C ARG A 204 -12.95 -22.61 -19.27
N GLY A 205 -13.49 -23.52 -18.47
CA GLY A 205 -13.37 -24.97 -18.70
C GLY A 205 -11.93 -25.48 -18.57
N ILE A 206 -11.13 -24.89 -17.71
CA ILE A 206 -9.72 -25.24 -17.44
C ILE A 206 -9.51 -25.55 -15.95
N THR A 207 -8.37 -26.12 -15.60
CA THR A 207 -8.04 -26.42 -14.20
C THR A 207 -7.67 -25.14 -13.43
N GLU A 208 -7.80 -25.15 -12.10
CA GLU A 208 -7.35 -24.04 -11.24
C GLU A 208 -5.84 -23.77 -11.43
N ALA A 209 -5.03 -24.80 -11.58
CA ALA A 209 -3.61 -24.66 -11.86
C ALA A 209 -3.35 -23.90 -13.18
N GLN A 210 -4.14 -24.17 -14.22
CA GLN A 210 -4.06 -23.42 -15.48
C GLN A 210 -4.56 -21.98 -15.33
N VAL A 211 -5.58 -21.74 -14.50
CA VAL A 211 -5.99 -20.35 -14.19
C VAL A 211 -4.84 -19.58 -13.54
N VAL A 212 -4.17 -20.16 -12.57
CA VAL A 212 -3.03 -19.51 -11.92
C VAL A 212 -1.90 -19.27 -12.89
N HIS A 213 -1.46 -20.31 -13.62
CA HIS A 213 -0.27 -20.25 -14.46
C HIS A 213 -0.47 -19.45 -15.75
N ASP A 214 -1.59 -19.69 -16.47
CA ASP A 214 -1.78 -19.21 -17.84
C ASP A 214 -2.69 -17.97 -17.93
N VAL A 215 -3.39 -17.63 -16.83
CA VAL A 215 -4.31 -16.47 -16.80
C VAL A 215 -3.83 -15.41 -15.83
N LEU A 216 -3.69 -15.75 -14.55
CA LEU A 216 -3.32 -14.76 -13.54
C LEU A 216 -1.82 -14.40 -13.61
N LEU A 217 -0.95 -15.40 -13.74
CA LEU A 217 0.50 -15.21 -13.78
C LEU A 217 1.06 -15.19 -15.20
N ASP A 218 0.21 -14.99 -16.22
CA ASP A 218 0.67 -14.95 -17.62
C ASP A 218 1.78 -13.92 -17.83
N ALA A 219 1.58 -12.72 -17.36
CA ALA A 219 2.55 -11.61 -17.44
C ALA A 219 3.73 -11.72 -16.48
N GLN A 220 3.74 -12.68 -15.54
CA GLN A 220 4.76 -12.84 -14.50
C GLN A 220 5.71 -14.00 -14.83
N PRO A 221 6.94 -13.76 -15.34
CA PRO A 221 7.86 -14.82 -15.78
C PRO A 221 8.15 -15.89 -14.74
N THR A 222 8.22 -15.50 -13.46
CA THR A 222 8.46 -16.48 -12.37
C THR A 222 7.31 -17.44 -12.13
N LYS A 223 6.12 -17.18 -12.72
CA LYS A 223 4.89 -17.98 -12.54
C LYS A 223 4.54 -18.27 -11.06
N ARG A 224 4.93 -17.38 -10.18
CA ARG A 224 4.74 -17.44 -8.74
C ARG A 224 4.13 -16.12 -8.24
N PHE A 225 3.12 -16.18 -7.41
CA PHE A 225 2.62 -14.98 -6.74
C PHE A 225 3.70 -14.34 -5.88
N VAL A 226 3.71 -13.02 -5.85
CA VAL A 226 4.42 -12.26 -4.82
C VAL A 226 3.68 -12.46 -3.49
N THR A 227 4.43 -12.66 -2.41
CA THR A 227 3.82 -12.84 -1.08
C THR A 227 3.73 -11.50 -0.33
N VAL A 228 2.81 -11.43 0.63
CA VAL A 228 2.70 -10.22 1.48
C VAL A 228 3.94 -10.04 2.35
N GLU A 229 4.62 -11.14 2.70
CA GLU A 229 5.87 -11.16 3.47
C GLU A 229 7.03 -10.57 2.66
N GLU A 230 7.12 -10.88 1.36
CA GLU A 230 8.14 -10.29 0.47
C GLU A 230 7.97 -8.76 0.39
N ILE A 231 6.72 -8.28 0.26
CA ILE A 231 6.41 -6.84 0.24
C ILE A 231 6.71 -6.22 1.60
N GLY A 232 6.31 -6.86 2.69
CA GLY A 232 6.58 -6.43 4.06
C GLY A 232 8.07 -6.30 4.35
N ALA A 233 8.88 -7.29 3.93
CA ALA A 233 10.33 -7.27 4.09
C ALA A 233 10.98 -6.10 3.34
N LEU A 234 10.56 -5.83 2.09
CA LEU A 234 11.03 -4.67 1.33
C LEU A 234 10.61 -3.35 2.01
N ALA A 235 9.36 -3.27 2.49
CA ALA A 235 8.88 -2.10 3.22
C ALA A 235 9.70 -1.86 4.49
N VAL A 236 9.98 -2.90 5.29
CA VAL A 236 10.86 -2.81 6.47
C VAL A 236 12.24 -2.32 6.08
N PHE A 237 12.87 -2.90 5.05
CA PHE A 237 14.19 -2.46 4.57
C PHE A 237 14.21 -0.96 4.26
N LEU A 238 13.20 -0.45 3.57
CA LEU A 238 13.11 0.97 3.21
C LEU A 238 12.97 1.91 4.43
N THR A 239 12.62 1.40 5.60
CA THR A 239 12.58 2.19 6.84
C THR A 239 13.92 2.23 7.59
N THR A 240 14.87 1.41 7.20
CA THR A 240 16.19 1.30 7.87
C THR A 240 17.11 2.47 7.48
N PRO A 241 18.14 2.76 8.29
CA PRO A 241 19.18 3.70 7.92
C PRO A 241 19.93 3.30 6.64
N LEU A 242 20.06 2.00 6.35
CA LEU A 242 20.75 1.47 5.17
C LEU A 242 20.07 1.85 3.85
N ALA A 243 18.77 2.16 3.89
CA ALA A 243 18.00 2.64 2.74
C ALA A 243 17.98 4.17 2.63
N GLY A 244 18.76 4.90 3.42
CA GLY A 244 18.72 6.36 3.49
C GLY A 244 19.03 7.09 2.16
N SER A 245 19.75 6.47 1.24
CA SER A 245 20.03 7.00 -0.10
C SER A 245 19.03 6.50 -1.16
N ILE A 246 18.04 5.69 -0.79
CA ILE A 246 16.99 5.25 -1.71
C ILE A 246 15.82 6.21 -1.55
N THR A 247 15.64 7.13 -2.50
CA THR A 247 14.52 8.07 -2.55
C THR A 247 14.13 8.35 -4.00
N GLY A 248 12.83 8.53 -4.25
CA GLY A 248 12.27 8.67 -5.60
C GLY A 248 12.28 7.37 -6.41
N ALA A 249 12.63 6.24 -5.80
CA ALA A 249 12.73 4.95 -6.48
C ALA A 249 11.34 4.33 -6.69
N ILE A 250 11.21 3.65 -7.84
CA ILE A 250 10.03 2.86 -8.22
C ILE A 250 10.50 1.41 -8.27
N LEU A 251 10.27 0.67 -7.19
CA LEU A 251 10.87 -0.63 -6.93
C LEU A 251 9.91 -1.76 -7.30
N SER A 252 10.23 -2.48 -8.37
CA SER A 252 9.46 -3.65 -8.78
C SER A 252 9.70 -4.84 -7.86
N ILE A 253 8.61 -5.51 -7.48
CA ILE A 253 8.58 -6.82 -6.85
C ILE A 253 7.46 -7.61 -7.54
N ASP A 254 7.70 -8.00 -8.79
CA ASP A 254 6.67 -8.38 -9.75
C ASP A 254 6.98 -9.68 -10.53
N GLY A 255 7.96 -10.44 -10.06
CA GLY A 255 8.36 -11.69 -10.69
C GLY A 255 8.89 -11.53 -12.13
N GLY A 256 9.42 -10.34 -12.47
CA GLY A 256 9.97 -10.03 -13.78
C GLY A 256 8.95 -9.48 -14.78
N TRP A 257 7.72 -9.19 -14.37
CA TRP A 257 6.68 -8.68 -15.28
C TRP A 257 7.12 -7.43 -16.04
N THR A 258 7.78 -6.49 -15.37
CA THR A 258 8.17 -5.21 -15.96
C THR A 258 9.63 -5.17 -16.44
N ALA A 259 10.29 -6.31 -16.58
CA ALA A 259 11.70 -6.40 -17.01
C ALA A 259 11.90 -6.35 -18.53
N HIS A 260 10.83 -6.27 -19.34
CA HIS A 260 10.87 -6.26 -20.83
C HIS A 260 10.04 -5.14 -21.42
#